data_b9c557c489f9d854f421dd7b65a9c6af
#
_entry.id   b9c557c489f9d854f421dd7b65a9c6af
#
_cell.length_a   1.000
_cell.length_b   1.000
_cell.length_c   1.000
_cell.angle_alpha   90.00
_cell.angle_beta   90.00
_cell.angle_gamma   90.00
#
_symmetry.space_group_name_H-M   'P 1'
#
loop_
_entity.id
_entity.type
_entity.pdbx_description
1 polymer ?
#
loop_
_entity_poly.entity_id
_entity_poly.type
_entity_poly.pdbx_seq_one_letter_code
_entity_poly.pdbx_strand_id
1 'polypeptide(L)'
;TAQATAVMQRLWQMQQLRGKARQLESLIGIGQSLVSKVEERELFETITRDARQIMQARACGLYVFDAPRNVLRLVALTNPEARGHPRPSRDDDLSLESSAIASALHTRKQIEFANIQSPEYLDVNDLPLDERLRSMLATPLVFEGEVLGALAVFTGQVHRFNNDEKRLCAALASLAAVALQNARLYARVFQSEESLRKNEQLTTLGLLAAEIAHEIRNPLTVIKLLFGYMDL
;
A
#
# COMPACT_ATOMS: atom_id res chain seq x y z
N THR A 1 -7.10 -49.51 26.81
CA THR A 1 -7.52 -48.26 27.51
C THR A 1 -6.37 -47.27 27.65
N ALA A 2 -5.17 -47.68 28.13
CA ALA A 2 -4.02 -46.76 28.28
C ALA A 2 -3.52 -46.16 26.95
N GLN A 3 -3.50 -46.93 25.87
CA GLN A 3 -3.12 -46.48 24.55
C GLN A 3 -4.09 -45.43 23.96
N ALA A 4 -5.40 -45.59 24.15
CA ALA A 4 -6.41 -44.63 23.71
C ALA A 4 -6.26 -43.27 24.42
N THR A 5 -5.97 -43.28 25.72
CA THR A 5 -5.72 -42.08 26.50
C THR A 5 -4.48 -41.34 26.03
N ALA A 6 -3.39 -42.04 25.72
CA ALA A 6 -2.16 -41.46 25.21
C ALA A 6 -2.34 -40.84 23.83
N VAL A 7 -3.13 -41.44 22.93
CA VAL A 7 -3.47 -40.90 21.61
C VAL A 7 -4.33 -39.64 21.74
N MET A 8 -5.34 -39.67 22.58
CA MET A 8 -6.19 -38.47 22.85
C MET A 8 -5.39 -37.34 23.42
N GLN A 9 -4.44 -37.60 24.31
CA GLN A 9 -3.60 -36.57 24.91
C GLN A 9 -2.63 -35.96 23.89
N ARG A 10 -2.07 -36.76 22.99
CA ARG A 10 -1.24 -36.26 21.87
C ARG A 10 -2.06 -35.44 20.88
N LEU A 11 -3.25 -35.85 20.52
CA LEU A 11 -4.15 -35.09 19.64
C LEU A 11 -4.53 -33.76 20.25
N TRP A 12 -4.85 -33.72 21.53
CA TRP A 12 -5.16 -32.52 22.26
C TRP A 12 -3.97 -31.54 22.32
N GLN A 13 -2.74 -32.06 22.60
CA GLN A 13 -1.51 -31.25 22.57
C GLN A 13 -1.21 -30.71 21.16
N MET A 14 -1.41 -31.53 20.12
CA MET A 14 -1.25 -31.05 18.73
C MET A 14 -2.26 -29.97 18.37
N GLN A 15 -3.50 -30.06 18.80
CA GLN A 15 -4.50 -29.01 18.58
C GLN A 15 -4.14 -27.71 19.31
N GLN A 16 -3.66 -27.80 20.54
CA GLN A 16 -3.18 -26.65 21.31
C GLN A 16 -1.98 -25.97 20.64
N LEU A 17 -0.99 -26.76 20.21
CA LEU A 17 0.18 -26.25 19.51
C LEU A 17 -0.21 -25.58 18.18
N ARG A 18 -1.12 -26.18 17.41
CA ARG A 18 -1.64 -25.56 16.16
C ARG A 18 -2.39 -24.27 16.42
N GLY A 19 -3.17 -24.19 17.51
CA GLY A 19 -3.84 -22.95 17.91
C GLY A 19 -2.85 -21.83 18.24
N LYS A 20 -1.82 -22.13 19.01
CA LYS A 20 -0.75 -21.16 19.35
C LYS A 20 0.07 -20.76 18.13
N ALA A 21 0.41 -21.69 17.24
CA ALA A 21 1.13 -21.39 16.01
C ALA A 21 0.34 -20.44 15.12
N ARG A 22 -0.96 -20.67 14.88
CA ARG A 22 -1.83 -19.76 14.13
C ARG A 22 -1.92 -18.36 14.76
N GLN A 23 -1.98 -18.29 16.08
CA GLN A 23 -2.05 -17.02 16.79
C GLN A 23 -0.74 -16.23 16.65
N LEU A 24 0.40 -16.90 16.74
CA LEU A 24 1.72 -16.29 16.50
C LEU A 24 1.89 -15.84 15.04
N GLU A 25 1.49 -16.67 14.07
CA GLU A 25 1.51 -16.32 12.65
C GLU A 25 0.64 -15.10 12.36
N SER A 26 -0.55 -15.02 12.94
CA SER A 26 -1.43 -13.86 12.82
C SER A 26 -0.79 -12.60 13.41
N LEU A 27 -0.15 -12.68 14.58
CA LEU A 27 0.54 -11.55 15.20
C LEU A 27 1.76 -11.09 14.38
N ILE A 28 2.53 -12.03 13.84
CA ILE A 28 3.66 -11.71 12.95
C ILE A 28 3.16 -11.03 11.67
N GLY A 29 2.11 -11.56 11.04
CA GLY A 29 1.52 -10.97 9.83
C GLY A 29 0.96 -9.55 10.05
N ILE A 30 0.31 -9.31 11.21
CA ILE A 30 -0.16 -7.98 11.59
C ILE A 30 1.04 -7.04 11.84
N GLY A 31 2.06 -7.48 12.57
CA GLY A 31 3.26 -6.70 12.84
C GLY A 31 3.99 -6.27 11.57
N GLN A 32 4.21 -7.20 10.65
CA GLN A 32 4.87 -6.96 9.37
C GLN A 32 4.05 -6.03 8.46
N SER A 33 2.73 -6.20 8.41
CA SER A 33 1.83 -5.31 7.65
C SER A 33 1.81 -3.88 8.21
N LEU A 34 1.95 -3.72 9.53
CA LEU A 34 2.02 -2.41 10.16
C LEU A 34 3.37 -1.72 9.88
N VAL A 35 4.48 -2.44 9.96
CA VAL A 35 5.83 -1.91 9.67
C VAL A 35 5.90 -1.44 8.21
N SER A 36 5.48 -2.27 7.26
CA SER A 36 5.47 -1.92 5.82
C SER A 36 4.63 -0.67 5.52
N LYS A 37 3.44 -0.54 6.14
CA LYS A 37 2.58 0.64 5.96
C LYS A 37 3.13 1.90 6.64
N VAL A 38 3.83 1.76 7.74
CA VAL A 38 4.48 2.88 8.43
C VAL A 38 5.64 3.40 7.61
N GLU A 39 6.47 2.51 7.06
CA GLU A 39 7.60 2.89 6.19
C GLU A 39 7.15 3.61 4.91
N GLU A 40 6.11 3.11 4.23
CA GLU A 40 5.57 3.76 3.03
C GLU A 40 5.01 5.15 3.34
N ARG A 41 4.27 5.27 4.43
CA ARG A 41 3.72 6.54 4.89
C ARG A 41 4.80 7.54 5.28
N GLU A 42 5.80 7.10 6.03
CA GLU A 42 6.92 7.93 6.44
C GLU A 42 7.73 8.44 5.24
N LEU A 43 7.90 7.59 4.22
CA LEU A 43 8.48 7.96 2.94
C LEU A 43 7.70 9.10 2.28
N PHE A 44 6.38 8.97 2.16
CA PHE A 44 5.53 9.99 1.54
C PHE A 44 5.52 11.31 2.30
N GLU A 45 5.46 11.25 3.62
CA GLU A 45 5.55 12.43 4.49
C GLU A 45 6.92 13.11 4.36
N THR A 46 7.99 12.35 4.21
CA THR A 46 9.34 12.88 4.01
C THR A 46 9.46 13.57 2.64
N ILE A 47 9.00 12.92 1.58
CA ILE A 47 8.99 13.49 0.21
C ILE A 47 8.26 14.84 0.20
N THR A 48 7.06 14.90 0.78
CA THR A 48 6.27 16.15 0.77
C THR A 48 6.88 17.23 1.64
N ARG A 49 7.49 16.87 2.77
CA ARG A 49 8.18 17.80 3.67
C ARG A 49 9.41 18.42 3.00
N ASP A 50 10.24 17.58 2.40
CA ASP A 50 11.47 18.01 1.75
C ASP A 50 11.17 18.85 0.51
N ALA A 51 10.21 18.41 -0.33
CA ALA A 51 9.76 19.18 -1.49
C ALA A 51 9.21 20.54 -1.08
N ARG A 52 8.40 20.63 -0.03
CA ARG A 52 7.90 21.89 0.51
C ARG A 52 9.04 22.81 0.97
N GLN A 53 10.02 22.26 1.68
CA GLN A 53 11.14 23.05 2.19
C GLN A 53 12.05 23.55 1.07
N ILE A 54 12.41 22.70 0.13
CA ILE A 54 13.28 23.03 -1.01
C ILE A 54 12.63 24.06 -1.92
N MET A 55 11.33 23.91 -2.19
CA MET A 55 10.55 24.82 -3.02
C MET A 55 10.10 26.09 -2.27
N GLN A 56 10.41 26.22 -0.97
CA GLN A 56 9.92 27.29 -0.09
C GLN A 56 8.40 27.46 -0.17
N ALA A 57 7.71 26.36 -0.35
CA ALA A 57 6.28 26.32 -0.56
C ALA A 57 5.50 26.39 0.77
N ARG A 58 4.25 26.83 0.72
CA ARG A 58 3.35 26.83 1.88
C ARG A 58 2.83 25.43 2.18
N ALA A 59 2.46 24.69 1.15
CA ALA A 59 2.04 23.31 1.26
C ALA A 59 2.57 22.46 0.09
N CYS A 60 2.64 21.15 0.31
CA CYS A 60 2.99 20.19 -0.71
C CYS A 60 2.15 18.92 -0.54
N GLY A 61 1.51 18.47 -1.63
CA GLY A 61 0.71 17.24 -1.67
C GLY A 61 1.33 16.22 -2.61
N LEU A 62 1.33 14.95 -2.19
CA LEU A 62 1.73 13.81 -3.01
C LEU A 62 0.49 12.98 -3.34
N TYR A 63 0.24 12.82 -4.63
CA TYR A 63 -0.88 12.07 -5.18
C TYR A 63 -0.35 10.86 -5.91
N VAL A 64 -0.94 9.69 -5.64
CA VAL A 64 -0.59 8.42 -6.28
C VAL A 64 -1.74 7.94 -7.14
N PHE A 65 -1.43 7.53 -8.36
CA PHE A 65 -2.42 6.97 -9.27
C PHE A 65 -2.80 5.55 -8.86
N ASP A 66 -4.08 5.34 -8.62
CA ASP A 66 -4.73 4.06 -8.36
C ASP A 66 -5.40 3.58 -9.66
N ALA A 67 -4.69 2.79 -10.46
CA ALA A 67 -5.16 2.34 -11.76
C ALA A 67 -6.45 1.50 -11.69
N PRO A 68 -6.63 0.54 -10.75
CA PRO A 68 -7.87 -0.21 -10.61
C PRO A 68 -9.11 0.66 -10.34
N ARG A 69 -8.94 1.77 -9.64
CA ARG A 69 -10.04 2.69 -9.29
C ARG A 69 -10.14 3.88 -10.22
N ASN A 70 -9.16 4.08 -11.08
CA ASN A 70 -9.03 5.22 -11.98
C ASN A 70 -9.12 6.58 -11.26
N VAL A 71 -8.44 6.70 -10.12
CA VAL A 71 -8.42 7.91 -9.28
C VAL A 71 -7.01 8.29 -8.89
N LEU A 72 -6.81 9.56 -8.58
CA LEU A 72 -5.63 10.06 -7.90
C LEU A 72 -5.91 10.12 -6.40
N ARG A 73 -5.17 9.35 -5.64
CA ARG A 73 -5.28 9.31 -4.19
C ARG A 73 -4.24 10.21 -3.55
N LEU A 74 -4.68 11.15 -2.73
CA LEU A 74 -3.80 11.92 -1.87
C LEU A 74 -3.20 10.99 -0.80
N VAL A 75 -1.89 10.80 -0.81
CA VAL A 75 -1.18 9.90 0.13
C VAL A 75 -0.42 10.65 1.22
N ALA A 76 0.00 11.87 0.93
CA ALA A 76 0.60 12.77 1.93
C ALA A 76 0.33 14.24 1.59
N LEU A 77 0.11 15.02 2.64
CA LEU A 77 -0.04 16.48 2.55
C LEU A 77 0.75 17.12 3.69
N THR A 78 1.68 17.99 3.35
CA THR A 78 2.42 18.81 4.31
C THR A 78 1.93 20.23 4.25
N ASN A 79 1.16 20.63 5.27
CA ASN A 79 0.71 22.01 5.47
C ASN A 79 0.88 22.37 6.96
N PRO A 80 1.93 23.10 7.36
CA PRO A 80 2.24 23.37 8.77
C PRO A 80 1.19 24.22 9.50
N GLU A 81 0.32 24.91 8.77
CA GLU A 81 -0.72 25.77 9.36
C GLU A 81 -2.10 25.07 9.42
N ALA A 82 -2.26 23.92 8.81
CA ALA A 82 -3.46 23.12 8.97
C ALA A 82 -3.49 22.60 10.42
N ARG A 83 -4.45 23.06 11.22
CA ARG A 83 -4.67 22.55 12.57
C ARG A 83 -5.11 21.08 12.49
N GLY A 84 -4.23 20.20 12.92
CA GLY A 84 -4.34 18.77 12.73
C GLY A 84 -3.75 18.37 11.36
N HIS A 85 -2.94 17.30 11.32
CA HIS A 85 -2.54 16.73 10.05
C HIS A 85 -3.81 16.13 9.41
N PRO A 86 -4.38 16.71 8.34
CA PRO A 86 -5.46 16.05 7.64
C PRO A 86 -4.91 14.71 7.16
N ARG A 87 -5.37 13.64 7.78
CA ARG A 87 -5.08 12.30 7.26
C ARG A 87 -5.80 12.21 5.93
N PRO A 88 -5.08 11.90 4.84
CA PRO A 88 -5.72 11.62 3.57
C PRO A 88 -6.85 10.60 3.80
N SER A 89 -8.06 10.97 3.46
CA SER A 89 -9.24 10.12 3.54
C SER A 89 -9.61 9.59 2.16
N ARG A 90 -10.54 8.64 2.09
CA ARG A 90 -11.06 8.18 0.79
C ARG A 90 -11.85 9.28 0.05
N ASP A 91 -12.32 10.28 0.80
CA ASP A 91 -13.05 11.43 0.24
C ASP A 91 -12.11 12.43 -0.43
N ASP A 92 -10.78 12.29 -0.22
CA ASP A 92 -9.74 13.11 -0.88
C ASP A 92 -9.28 12.50 -2.23
N ASP A 93 -9.90 11.42 -2.70
CA ASP A 93 -9.61 10.80 -3.99
C ASP A 93 -10.12 11.71 -5.12
N LEU A 94 -9.23 12.08 -6.05
CA LEU A 94 -9.55 12.96 -7.18
C LEU A 94 -9.88 12.14 -8.42
N SER A 95 -11.00 12.49 -9.06
CA SER A 95 -11.34 11.92 -10.37
C SER A 95 -10.35 12.37 -11.44
N LEU A 96 -9.92 11.45 -12.30
CA LEU A 96 -9.04 11.78 -13.42
C LEU A 96 -9.70 12.67 -14.46
N GLU A 97 -11.02 12.64 -14.60
CA GLU A 97 -11.74 13.34 -15.67
C GLU A 97 -11.90 14.84 -15.40
N SER A 98 -11.98 15.23 -14.11
CA SER A 98 -12.31 16.61 -13.72
C SER A 98 -11.24 17.30 -12.87
N SER A 99 -10.09 16.64 -12.67
CA SER A 99 -9.04 17.16 -11.78
C SER A 99 -8.00 17.99 -12.53
N ALA A 100 -7.70 19.18 -12.01
CA ALA A 100 -6.60 20.01 -12.48
C ALA A 100 -5.24 19.31 -12.29
N ILE A 101 -5.07 18.61 -11.16
CA ILE A 101 -3.85 17.84 -10.87
C ILE A 101 -3.74 16.64 -11.82
N ALA A 102 -4.86 15.97 -12.12
CA ALA A 102 -4.90 14.86 -13.07
C ALA A 102 -4.54 15.30 -14.51
N SER A 103 -4.77 16.55 -14.86
CA SER A 103 -4.34 17.10 -16.16
C SER A 103 -2.82 17.01 -16.34
N ALA A 104 -2.04 17.07 -15.27
CA ALA A 104 -0.59 16.86 -15.32
C ALA A 104 -0.24 15.41 -15.70
N LEU A 105 -1.06 14.42 -15.30
CA LEU A 105 -0.87 13.01 -15.66
C LEU A 105 -1.16 12.78 -17.14
N HIS A 106 -2.31 13.26 -17.60
CA HIS A 106 -2.74 13.08 -19.01
C HIS A 106 -1.78 13.73 -19.99
N THR A 107 -1.36 14.96 -19.70
CA THR A 107 -0.44 15.70 -20.57
C THR A 107 1.01 15.28 -20.41
N ARG A 108 1.35 14.60 -19.30
CA ARG A 108 2.72 14.30 -18.86
C ARG A 108 3.59 15.56 -18.76
N LYS A 109 2.95 16.69 -18.50
CA LYS A 109 3.59 18.00 -18.37
C LYS A 109 3.22 18.65 -17.05
N GLN A 110 4.05 19.57 -16.62
CA GLN A 110 3.72 20.41 -15.48
C GLN A 110 2.53 21.32 -15.82
N ILE A 111 1.61 21.41 -14.88
CA ILE A 111 0.46 22.29 -14.96
C ILE A 111 0.62 23.36 -13.87
N GLU A 112 0.47 24.62 -14.26
CA GLU A 112 0.64 25.79 -13.39
C GLU A 112 -0.66 26.56 -13.28
N PHE A 113 -0.98 26.94 -12.06
CA PHE A 113 -2.02 27.93 -11.75
C PHE A 113 -1.39 29.08 -10.98
N ALA A 114 -1.32 30.26 -11.61
CA ALA A 114 -0.72 31.43 -11.00
C ALA A 114 -1.57 31.99 -9.84
N ASN A 115 -2.88 31.76 -9.88
CA ASN A 115 -3.82 32.10 -8.81
C ASN A 115 -4.99 31.11 -8.79
N ILE A 116 -4.95 30.12 -7.90
CA ILE A 116 -6.02 29.10 -7.76
C ILE A 116 -7.32 29.66 -7.18
N GLN A 117 -7.30 30.86 -6.61
CA GLN A 117 -8.48 31.55 -6.09
C GLN A 117 -9.08 32.53 -7.12
N SER A 118 -8.65 32.45 -8.38
CA SER A 118 -9.26 33.24 -9.45
C SER A 118 -10.69 32.74 -9.73
N PRO A 119 -11.64 33.66 -10.01
CA PRO A 119 -13.00 33.29 -10.38
C PRO A 119 -13.10 32.32 -11.56
N GLU A 120 -12.09 32.29 -12.43
CA GLU A 120 -11.98 31.37 -13.56
C GLU A 120 -11.88 29.90 -13.17
N TYR A 121 -11.48 29.62 -11.92
CA TYR A 121 -11.21 28.26 -11.43
C TYR A 121 -12.16 27.83 -10.30
N LEU A 122 -13.24 28.60 -10.05
CA LEU A 122 -14.23 28.27 -9.01
C LEU A 122 -14.93 26.91 -9.23
N ASP A 123 -15.03 26.48 -10.48
CA ASP A 123 -15.65 25.21 -10.87
C ASP A 123 -14.67 24.02 -10.86
N VAL A 124 -13.41 24.25 -10.49
CA VAL A 124 -12.38 23.20 -10.42
C VAL A 124 -12.38 22.60 -9.02
N ASN A 125 -13.05 21.47 -8.86
CA ASN A 125 -13.38 20.86 -7.56
C ASN A 125 -12.18 20.37 -6.74
N ASP A 126 -11.02 20.16 -7.36
CA ASP A 126 -9.82 19.62 -6.72
C ASP A 126 -8.79 20.69 -6.33
N LEU A 127 -9.09 21.95 -6.57
CA LEU A 127 -8.27 23.04 -6.06
C LEU A 127 -8.60 23.28 -4.57
N PRO A 128 -7.57 23.46 -3.72
CA PRO A 128 -7.80 23.69 -2.30
C PRO A 128 -8.65 24.96 -2.07
N LEU A 129 -9.69 24.81 -1.24
CA LEU A 129 -10.51 25.94 -0.79
C LEU A 129 -9.81 26.80 0.28
N ASP A 130 -8.62 26.41 0.73
CA ASP A 130 -7.83 27.18 1.70
C ASP A 130 -7.36 28.48 1.05
N GLU A 131 -7.97 29.60 1.43
CA GLU A 131 -7.65 30.93 0.91
C GLU A 131 -6.19 31.37 1.12
N ARG A 132 -5.47 30.67 1.99
CA ARG A 132 -4.04 30.89 2.23
C ARG A 132 -3.16 30.28 1.15
N LEU A 133 -3.71 29.44 0.28
CA LEU A 133 -3.05 28.87 -0.88
C LEU A 133 -3.45 29.67 -2.11
N ARG A 134 -2.49 30.21 -2.84
CA ARG A 134 -2.73 31.14 -3.95
C ARG A 134 -2.28 30.62 -5.29
N SER A 135 -1.18 29.92 -5.39
CA SER A 135 -0.75 29.34 -6.66
C SER A 135 -0.37 27.86 -6.50
N MET A 136 -0.41 27.15 -7.59
CA MET A 136 -0.11 25.72 -7.63
C MET A 136 0.78 25.38 -8.83
N LEU A 137 1.74 24.49 -8.60
CA LEU A 137 2.49 23.78 -9.63
C LEU A 137 2.31 22.28 -9.43
N ALA A 138 1.59 21.62 -10.32
CA ALA A 138 1.45 20.17 -10.35
C ALA A 138 2.45 19.58 -11.33
N THR A 139 3.26 18.63 -10.86
CA THR A 139 4.32 17.98 -11.64
C THR A 139 4.07 16.47 -11.63
N PRO A 140 3.98 15.82 -12.81
CA PRO A 140 3.74 14.39 -12.87
C PRO A 140 4.95 13.59 -12.36
N LEU A 141 4.69 12.49 -11.66
CA LEU A 141 5.66 11.50 -11.24
C LEU A 141 5.79 10.47 -12.37
N VAL A 142 6.86 10.55 -13.13
CA VAL A 142 7.08 9.67 -14.28
C VAL A 142 8.31 8.79 -14.03
N PHE A 143 8.14 7.47 -14.17
CA PHE A 143 9.22 6.49 -14.09
C PHE A 143 9.14 5.56 -15.32
N GLU A 144 10.23 5.49 -16.10
CA GLU A 144 10.31 4.66 -17.32
C GLU A 144 9.13 4.84 -18.29
N GLY A 145 8.60 6.07 -18.38
CA GLY A 145 7.44 6.39 -19.24
C GLY A 145 6.08 6.07 -18.64
N GLU A 146 6.01 5.43 -17.48
CA GLU A 146 4.79 5.22 -16.71
C GLU A 146 4.53 6.39 -15.77
N VAL A 147 3.28 6.84 -15.68
CA VAL A 147 2.87 7.90 -14.76
C VAL A 147 2.36 7.29 -13.47
N LEU A 148 3.06 7.52 -12.38
CA LEU A 148 2.77 6.95 -11.07
C LEU A 148 1.87 7.84 -10.21
N GLY A 149 1.80 9.15 -10.54
CA GLY A 149 1.07 10.11 -9.75
C GLY A 149 1.46 11.55 -10.05
N ALA A 150 1.28 12.46 -9.08
CA ALA A 150 1.67 13.87 -9.17
C ALA A 150 2.20 14.40 -7.85
N LEU A 151 3.13 15.34 -7.93
CA LEU A 151 3.56 16.21 -6.84
C LEU A 151 2.97 17.58 -7.06
N ALA A 152 2.16 18.07 -6.11
CA ALA A 152 1.55 19.39 -6.17
C ALA A 152 2.17 20.30 -5.09
N VAL A 153 2.72 21.42 -5.53
CA VAL A 153 3.35 22.44 -4.68
C VAL A 153 2.48 23.67 -4.68
N PHE A 154 2.18 24.20 -3.48
CA PHE A 154 1.30 25.35 -3.28
C PHE A 154 2.05 26.49 -2.61
N THR A 155 1.87 27.73 -3.12
CA THR A 155 2.42 28.92 -2.48
C THR A 155 1.32 29.75 -1.80
N GLY A 156 1.71 30.59 -0.86
CA GLY A 156 0.78 31.50 -0.15
C GLY A 156 0.55 32.85 -0.86
N GLN A 157 1.16 33.05 -2.01
CA GLN A 157 1.05 34.29 -2.79
C GLN A 157 0.74 33.96 -4.24
N VAL A 158 0.13 34.91 -4.95
CA VAL A 158 -0.01 34.80 -6.40
C VAL A 158 1.39 34.78 -7.02
N HIS A 159 1.73 33.69 -7.68
CA HIS A 159 3.07 33.45 -8.16
C HIS A 159 3.04 32.73 -9.51
N ARG A 160 3.92 33.15 -10.42
CA ARG A 160 4.23 32.41 -11.65
C ARG A 160 5.58 31.77 -11.48
N PHE A 161 5.58 30.44 -11.54
CA PHE A 161 6.81 29.65 -11.39
C PHE A 161 7.75 29.90 -12.57
N ASN A 162 8.97 30.32 -12.28
CA ASN A 162 9.99 30.48 -13.28
C ASN A 162 10.56 29.12 -13.75
N ASN A 163 11.42 29.14 -14.78
CA ASN A 163 11.96 27.92 -15.36
C ASN A 163 12.82 27.12 -14.38
N ASP A 164 13.53 27.80 -13.47
CA ASP A 164 14.40 27.13 -12.51
C ASP A 164 13.58 26.44 -11.43
N GLU A 165 12.51 27.09 -10.94
CA GLU A 165 11.55 26.48 -10.01
C GLU A 165 10.85 25.27 -10.65
N LYS A 166 10.43 25.38 -11.92
CA LYS A 166 9.85 24.27 -12.67
C LYS A 166 10.82 23.10 -12.84
N ARG A 167 12.08 23.36 -13.17
CA ARG A 167 13.12 22.35 -13.26
C ARG A 167 13.41 21.69 -11.91
N LEU A 168 13.45 22.46 -10.85
CA LEU A 168 13.65 21.97 -9.48
C LEU A 168 12.49 21.06 -9.06
N CYS A 169 11.25 21.49 -9.28
CA CYS A 169 10.07 20.68 -8.99
C CYS A 169 10.05 19.38 -9.83
N ALA A 170 10.47 19.44 -11.12
CA ALA A 170 10.60 18.26 -11.97
C ALA A 170 11.65 17.27 -11.43
N ALA A 171 12.79 17.77 -10.96
CA ALA A 171 13.82 16.92 -10.34
C ALA A 171 13.30 16.24 -9.07
N LEU A 172 12.61 17.00 -8.21
CA LEU A 172 11.97 16.44 -6.99
C LEU A 172 10.91 15.39 -7.32
N ALA A 173 10.07 15.66 -8.33
CA ALA A 173 9.07 14.69 -8.81
C ALA A 173 9.71 13.41 -9.36
N SER A 174 10.82 13.53 -10.09
CA SER A 174 11.57 12.36 -10.59
C SER A 174 12.13 11.52 -9.44
N LEU A 175 12.73 12.15 -8.43
CA LEU A 175 13.20 11.45 -7.23
C LEU A 175 12.04 10.77 -6.47
N ALA A 176 10.91 11.47 -6.33
CA ALA A 176 9.71 10.90 -5.72
C ALA A 176 9.15 9.72 -6.51
N ALA A 177 9.19 9.77 -7.85
CA ALA A 177 8.78 8.66 -8.71
C ALA A 177 9.66 7.42 -8.51
N VAL A 178 10.98 7.59 -8.44
CA VAL A 178 11.92 6.49 -8.13
C VAL A 178 11.65 5.90 -6.75
N ALA A 179 11.47 6.75 -5.74
CA ALA A 179 11.21 6.32 -4.37
C ALA A 179 9.87 5.54 -4.27
N LEU A 180 8.82 6.04 -4.93
CA LEU A 180 7.51 5.37 -5.01
C LEU A 180 7.61 4.02 -5.71
N GLN A 181 8.34 3.94 -6.82
CA GLN A 181 8.53 2.69 -7.56
C GLN A 181 9.30 1.67 -6.72
N ASN A 182 10.35 2.09 -6.05
CA ASN A 182 11.10 1.22 -5.14
C ASN A 182 10.21 0.69 -4.01
N ALA A 183 9.40 1.54 -3.37
CA ALA A 183 8.46 1.12 -2.34
C ALA A 183 7.46 0.07 -2.87
N ARG A 184 6.92 0.27 -4.08
CA ARG A 184 6.04 -0.70 -4.75
C ARG A 184 6.73 -2.03 -5.04
N LEU A 185 7.99 -1.99 -5.50
CA LEU A 185 8.77 -3.21 -5.75
C LEU A 185 9.03 -3.98 -4.47
N TYR A 186 9.46 -3.32 -3.40
CA TYR A 186 9.65 -3.96 -2.09
C TYR A 186 8.36 -4.59 -1.57
N ALA A 187 7.23 -3.91 -1.68
CA ALA A 187 5.94 -4.45 -1.29
C ALA A 187 5.57 -5.71 -2.09
N ARG A 188 5.84 -5.74 -3.41
CA ARG A 188 5.59 -6.92 -4.25
C ARG A 188 6.51 -8.09 -3.89
N VAL A 189 7.80 -7.85 -3.68
CA VAL A 189 8.77 -8.87 -3.26
C VAL A 189 8.31 -9.50 -1.95
N PHE A 190 7.97 -8.67 -0.97
CA PHE A 190 7.49 -9.13 0.33
C PHE A 190 6.22 -9.99 0.23
N GLN A 191 5.23 -9.56 -0.57
CA GLN A 191 4.01 -10.34 -0.82
C GLN A 191 4.30 -11.68 -1.50
N SER A 192 5.26 -11.70 -2.43
CA SER A 192 5.68 -12.92 -3.12
C SER A 192 6.33 -13.91 -2.16
N GLU A 193 7.24 -13.43 -1.31
CA GLU A 193 7.90 -14.26 -0.29
C GLU A 193 6.90 -14.84 0.72
N GLU A 194 5.93 -14.03 1.17
CA GLU A 194 4.88 -14.50 2.06
C GLU A 194 4.01 -15.58 1.40
N SER A 195 3.68 -15.40 0.12
CA SER A 195 2.90 -16.37 -0.66
C SER A 195 3.67 -17.68 -0.85
N LEU A 196 4.96 -17.62 -1.15
CA LEU A 196 5.82 -18.79 -1.25
C LEU A 196 5.90 -19.56 0.07
N ARG A 197 6.10 -18.84 1.18
CA ARG A 197 6.13 -19.45 2.52
C ARG A 197 4.82 -20.14 2.88
N LYS A 198 3.67 -19.53 2.54
CA LYS A 198 2.36 -20.17 2.74
C LYS A 198 2.20 -21.44 1.90
N ASN A 199 2.66 -21.43 0.65
CA ASN A 199 2.61 -22.58 -0.23
C ASN A 199 3.51 -23.72 0.27
N GLU A 200 4.70 -23.43 0.76
CA GLU A 200 5.59 -24.42 1.37
C GLU A 200 4.97 -25.07 2.61
N GLN A 201 4.35 -24.26 3.48
CA GLN A 201 3.63 -24.77 4.65
C GLN A 201 2.47 -25.70 4.25
N LEU A 202 1.66 -25.30 3.24
CA LEU A 202 0.56 -26.12 2.74
C LEU A 202 1.07 -27.43 2.12
N THR A 203 2.16 -27.38 1.37
CA THR A 203 2.79 -28.57 0.78
C THR A 203 3.27 -29.54 1.86
N THR A 204 3.99 -29.02 2.86
CA THR A 204 4.46 -29.82 4.00
C THR A 204 3.30 -30.45 4.76
N LEU A 205 2.23 -29.66 5.03
CA LEU A 205 1.03 -30.14 5.69
C LEU A 205 0.31 -31.22 4.86
N GLY A 206 0.26 -31.06 3.54
CA GLY A 206 -0.32 -32.03 2.61
C GLY A 206 0.43 -33.37 2.61
N LEU A 207 1.77 -33.34 2.61
CA LEU A 207 2.61 -34.51 2.71
C LEU A 207 2.39 -35.25 4.04
N LEU A 208 2.40 -34.53 5.15
CA LEU A 208 2.13 -35.13 6.48
C LEU A 208 0.72 -35.70 6.57
N ALA A 209 -0.28 -35.05 6.02
CA ALA A 209 -1.65 -35.57 6.00
C ALA A 209 -1.77 -36.85 5.16
N ALA A 210 -1.08 -36.94 4.03
CA ALA A 210 -1.04 -38.12 3.19
C ALA A 210 -0.35 -39.30 3.91
N GLU A 211 0.74 -39.05 4.62
CA GLU A 211 1.45 -40.05 5.42
C GLU A 211 0.57 -40.59 6.56
N ILE A 212 -0.06 -39.70 7.32
CA ILE A 212 -1.01 -40.07 8.39
C ILE A 212 -2.18 -40.87 7.81
N ALA A 213 -2.74 -40.44 6.67
CA ALA A 213 -3.83 -41.19 6.04
C ALA A 213 -3.42 -42.59 5.63
N HIS A 214 -2.17 -42.78 5.17
CA HIS A 214 -1.61 -44.07 4.82
C HIS A 214 -1.41 -44.94 6.06
N GLU A 215 -0.89 -44.36 7.13
CA GLU A 215 -0.70 -45.06 8.42
C GLU A 215 -2.02 -45.48 9.07
N ILE A 216 -3.09 -44.67 8.93
CA ILE A 216 -4.43 -45.04 9.42
C ILE A 216 -5.08 -46.11 8.54
N ARG A 217 -4.88 -46.08 7.22
CA ARG A 217 -5.47 -47.04 6.28
C ARG A 217 -4.92 -48.44 6.52
N ASN A 218 -3.65 -48.59 6.88
CA ASN A 218 -3.00 -49.88 7.10
C ASN A 218 -3.69 -50.71 8.19
N PRO A 219 -3.89 -50.25 9.43
CA PRO A 219 -4.58 -51.03 10.45
C PRO A 219 -6.07 -51.24 10.13
N LEU A 220 -6.73 -50.27 9.47
CA LEU A 220 -8.12 -50.44 9.05
C LEU A 220 -8.28 -51.56 8.00
N THR A 221 -7.31 -51.71 7.09
CA THR A 221 -7.30 -52.78 6.10
C THR A 221 -7.15 -54.14 6.77
N VAL A 222 -6.26 -54.26 7.79
CA VAL A 222 -6.09 -55.46 8.56
C VAL A 222 -7.36 -55.82 9.33
N ILE A 223 -8.00 -54.85 9.97
CA ILE A 223 -9.26 -55.04 10.68
C ILE A 223 -10.36 -55.50 9.72
N LYS A 224 -10.46 -54.89 8.55
CA LYS A 224 -11.44 -55.27 7.51
C LYS A 224 -11.24 -56.69 7.02
N LEU A 225 -10.00 -57.12 6.84
CA LEU A 225 -9.65 -58.49 6.48
C LEU A 225 -10.04 -59.49 7.57
N LEU A 226 -9.77 -59.18 8.84
CA LEU A 226 -10.13 -60.05 9.98
C LEU A 226 -11.64 -60.19 10.10
N PHE A 227 -12.43 -59.15 9.95
CA PHE A 227 -13.89 -59.23 9.96
C PHE A 227 -14.45 -60.03 8.77
N GLY A 228 -13.83 -59.90 7.58
CA GLY A 228 -14.24 -60.67 6.40
C GLY A 228 -13.99 -62.18 6.52
N TYR A 229 -13.07 -62.58 7.41
CA TYR A 229 -12.84 -64.03 7.72
C TYR A 229 -13.78 -64.56 8.80
N MET A 230 -14.49 -63.68 9.54
CA MET A 230 -15.42 -64.12 10.61
C MET A 230 -16.87 -64.31 10.11
N ASP A 231 -17.19 -63.85 8.90
CA ASP A 231 -18.51 -64.04 8.25
C ASP A 231 -18.57 -65.28 7.33
N LEU A 232 -17.60 -66.21 7.43
CA LEU A 232 -17.57 -67.51 6.81
C LEU A 232 -17.58 -68.61 7.89
#